data_8ecea4361ea2a36202a46c376f170ae4
#
_entry.id   8ecea4361ea2a36202a46c376f170ae4
#
_cell.length_a   1.000
_cell.length_b   1.000
_cell.length_c   1.000
_cell.angle_alpha   90.00
_cell.angle_beta   90.00
_cell.angle_gamma   90.00
#
_symmetry.space_group_name_H-M   'P 1'
#
loop_
_entity.id
_entity.type
_entity.pdbx_description
1 polymer ?
#
loop_
_entity_poly.entity_id
_entity_poly.type
_entity_poly.pdbx_seq_one_letter_code
_entity_poly.pdbx_strand_id
1 'polypeptide(L)' 'MDRLPRSALASNIEVTAATVQRGDVIQLGGRAYRVQDLFQLPQGAKQLLFESGELLTIHTRTRLAAVRMMRRR' A
#
# COMPACT_ATOMS: atom_id res chain seq x y z
N MET A 1 20.75 -16.84 -7.73
CA MET A 1 20.62 -15.78 -6.74
C MET A 1 19.74 -14.69 -7.27
N ASP A 2 18.74 -14.36 -6.52
CA ASP A 2 17.77 -13.37 -6.94
C ASP A 2 18.26 -11.98 -6.71
N ARG A 3 17.92 -11.11 -7.63
CA ARG A 3 18.23 -9.70 -7.50
C ARG A 3 17.02 -8.89 -7.84
N LEU A 4 16.89 -7.77 -7.17
CA LEU A 4 15.90 -6.80 -7.58
C LEU A 4 16.33 -6.16 -8.88
N PRO A 5 15.36 -5.80 -9.72
CA PRO A 5 15.68 -5.04 -10.93
C PRO A 5 16.45 -3.77 -10.56
N ARG A 6 17.36 -3.38 -11.42
CA ARG A 6 18.15 -2.18 -11.16
C ARG A 6 17.29 -0.93 -11.12
N SER A 7 16.16 -0.97 -11.82
CA SER A 7 15.28 0.18 -11.90
C SER A 7 14.26 0.26 -10.77
N ALA A 8 14.25 -0.71 -9.86
CA ALA A 8 13.25 -0.76 -8.81
C ALA A 8 13.85 -1.24 -7.51
N LEU A 9 13.43 -0.60 -6.43
CA LEU A 9 13.84 -0.96 -5.07
C LEU A 9 12.58 -1.16 -4.25
N ALA A 10 12.60 -2.18 -3.39
CA ALA A 10 11.50 -2.43 -2.47
C ALA A 10 11.85 -1.82 -1.12
N SER A 11 10.96 -1.04 -0.57
CA SER A 11 11.14 -0.43 0.74
C SER A 11 10.03 -0.84 1.67
N ASN A 12 10.39 -1.24 2.89
CA ASN A 12 9.42 -1.47 3.94
C ASN A 12 9.06 -0.14 4.56
N ILE A 13 7.80 0.21 4.51
CA ILE A 13 7.33 1.50 5.00
C ILE A 13 6.10 1.30 5.86
N GLU A 14 5.74 2.35 6.57
CA GLU A 14 4.46 2.44 7.25
C GLU A 14 3.61 3.45 6.52
N VAL A 15 2.37 3.10 6.22
CA VAL A 15 1.45 3.99 5.53
C VAL A 15 0.24 4.29 6.39
N THR A 16 -0.35 5.45 6.13
CA THR A 16 -1.60 5.88 6.76
C THR A 16 -2.59 6.22 5.65
N ALA A 17 -3.80 6.63 6.02
CA ALA A 17 -4.77 7.08 5.03
C ALA A 17 -4.24 8.25 4.20
N ALA A 18 -3.36 9.07 4.78
CA ALA A 18 -2.81 10.23 4.07
C ALA A 18 -1.68 9.87 3.12
N THR A 19 -0.96 8.78 3.38
CA THR A 19 0.28 8.49 2.66
C THR A 19 0.21 7.27 1.75
N VAL A 20 -0.79 6.42 1.90
CA VAL A 20 -0.92 5.21 1.08
C VAL A 20 -1.08 5.60 -0.39
N GLN A 21 -0.48 4.80 -1.29
CA GLN A 21 -0.50 5.06 -2.72
C GLN A 21 -0.88 3.79 -3.48
N ARG A 22 -1.37 3.99 -4.69
CA ARG A 22 -1.58 2.86 -5.60
C ARG A 22 -0.26 2.13 -5.80
N GLY A 23 -0.35 0.82 -5.85
CA GLY A 23 0.83 -0.01 -6.02
C GLY A 23 1.49 -0.43 -4.71
N ASP A 24 1.16 0.23 -3.60
CA ASP A 24 1.67 -0.22 -2.30
C ASP A 24 1.15 -1.61 -2.01
N VAL A 25 1.99 -2.45 -1.43
CA VAL A 25 1.60 -3.79 -1.05
C VAL A 25 1.42 -3.81 0.46
N ILE A 26 0.18 -3.91 0.89
CA ILE A 26 -0.17 -3.84 2.31
C ILE A 26 -0.02 -5.22 2.93
N GLN A 27 0.60 -5.27 4.10
CA GLN A 27 0.80 -6.51 4.85
C GLN A 27 -0.29 -6.63 5.89
N LEU A 28 -1.15 -7.63 5.75
CA LEU A 28 -2.26 -7.88 6.67
C LEU A 28 -2.32 -9.35 7.01
N GLY A 29 -2.18 -9.67 8.29
CA GLY A 29 -2.37 -11.03 8.75
C GLY A 29 -1.51 -12.06 8.03
N GLY A 30 -0.28 -11.71 7.70
CA GLY A 30 0.62 -12.60 7.00
C GLY A 30 0.40 -12.68 5.51
N ARG A 31 -0.48 -11.85 4.97
CA ARG A 31 -0.77 -11.79 3.53
C ARG A 31 -0.40 -10.43 2.97
N ALA A 32 -0.14 -10.40 1.68
CA ALA A 32 0.23 -9.20 0.95
C ALA A 32 -0.90 -8.83 -0.02
N TYR A 33 -1.32 -7.56 0.01
CA TYR A 33 -2.40 -7.06 -0.82
C TYR A 33 -1.93 -5.82 -1.55
N ARG A 34 -1.93 -5.87 -2.87
CA ARG A 34 -1.52 -4.70 -3.66
C ARG A 34 -2.71 -3.77 -3.85
N VAL A 35 -2.49 -2.51 -3.58
CA VAL A 35 -3.52 -1.47 -3.73
C VAL A 35 -3.69 -1.16 -5.21
N GLN A 36 -4.90 -1.39 -5.72
CA GLN A 36 -5.26 -1.06 -7.09
C GLN A 36 -5.79 0.35 -7.18
N ASP A 37 -6.60 0.77 -6.21
CA ASP A 37 -7.20 2.08 -6.24
C ASP A 37 -7.49 2.58 -4.83
N LEU A 38 -7.73 3.87 -4.73
CA LEU A 38 -7.96 4.56 -3.46
C LEU A 38 -9.16 5.47 -3.60
N PHE A 39 -10.01 5.49 -2.59
CA PHE A 39 -11.19 6.35 -2.59
C PHE A 39 -11.19 7.18 -1.33
N GLN A 40 -11.26 8.50 -1.50
CA GLN A 40 -11.30 9.42 -0.38
C GLN A 40 -12.66 9.35 0.29
N LEU A 41 -12.66 9.21 1.60
CA LEU A 41 -13.86 9.19 2.41
C LEU A 41 -13.87 10.41 3.35
N PRO A 42 -15.02 10.71 3.97
CA PRO A 42 -15.08 11.82 4.91
C PRO A 42 -14.09 11.67 6.06
N GLN A 43 -13.70 12.80 6.64
CA GLN A 43 -12.86 12.87 7.83
C GLN A 43 -11.47 12.26 7.63
N GLY A 44 -10.97 12.29 6.40
CA GLY A 44 -9.61 11.84 6.13
C GLY A 44 -9.44 10.34 6.03
N ALA A 45 -10.53 9.58 6.09
CA ALA A 45 -10.48 8.14 5.89
C ALA A 45 -10.29 7.82 4.41
N LYS A 46 -9.87 6.60 4.11
CA LYS A 46 -9.78 6.11 2.74
C LYS A 46 -10.24 4.67 2.65
N GLN A 47 -10.81 4.35 1.50
CA GLN A 47 -11.12 2.97 1.17
C GLN A 47 -10.11 2.50 0.15
N LEU A 48 -9.49 1.37 0.42
CA LEU A 48 -8.51 0.76 -0.46
C LEU A 48 -9.18 -0.37 -1.24
N LEU A 49 -9.00 -0.37 -2.54
CA LEU A 49 -9.40 -1.50 -3.39
C LEU A 49 -8.14 -2.25 -3.75
N PHE A 50 -8.08 -3.52 -3.38
CA PHE A 50 -6.94 -4.36 -3.71
C PHE A 50 -7.13 -5.06 -5.04
N GLU A 51 -6.03 -5.49 -5.64
CA GLU A 51 -6.09 -6.24 -6.90
C GLU A 51 -6.90 -7.52 -6.77
N SER A 52 -6.97 -8.07 -5.58
CA SER A 52 -7.79 -9.26 -5.31
C SER A 52 -9.29 -8.97 -5.37
N GLY A 53 -9.67 -7.69 -5.40
CA GLY A 53 -11.08 -7.29 -5.38
C GLY A 53 -11.60 -6.99 -3.97
N GLU A 54 -10.79 -7.22 -2.96
CA GLU A 54 -11.20 -6.92 -1.59
C GLU A 54 -11.08 -5.44 -1.30
N LEU A 55 -11.89 -4.98 -0.35
CA LEU A 55 -11.91 -3.58 0.06
C LEU A 55 -11.53 -3.49 1.53
N LEU A 56 -10.81 -2.43 1.86
CA LEU A 56 -10.45 -2.13 3.23
C LEU A 56 -10.61 -0.65 3.47
N THR A 57 -11.37 -0.30 4.51
CA THR A 57 -11.50 1.10 4.93
C THR A 57 -10.52 1.36 6.05
N ILE A 58 -9.72 2.41 5.91
CA ILE A 58 -8.79 2.82 6.95
C ILE A 58 -9.10 4.24 7.39
N HIS A 59 -8.88 4.50 8.67
CA HIS A 59 -9.11 5.79 9.27
C HIS A 59 -7.81 6.58 9.35
N THR A 60 -7.93 7.86 9.72
CA THR A 60 -6.76 8.74 9.77
C THR A 60 -5.66 8.23 10.68
N ARG A 61 -6.02 7.49 11.73
CA ARG A 61 -5.04 6.98 12.70
C ARG A 61 -4.55 5.58 12.40
N THR A 62 -5.13 4.94 11.41
CA THR A 62 -4.72 3.59 11.04
C THR A 62 -3.31 3.63 10.45
N ARG A 63 -2.45 2.73 10.91
CA ARG A 63 -1.10 2.58 10.39
C ARG A 63 -0.94 1.15 9.91
N LEU A 64 -0.42 1.00 8.71
CA LEU A 64 -0.28 -0.31 8.10
C LEU A 64 1.15 -0.49 7.61
N ALA A 65 1.66 -1.69 7.80
CA ALA A 65 2.94 -2.05 7.20
C ALA A 65 2.72 -2.29 5.71
N ALA A 66 3.64 -1.78 4.90
CA ALA A 66 3.54 -1.90 3.45
C ALA A 66 4.91 -2.02 2.83
N VAL A 67 4.93 -2.51 1.60
CA VAL A 67 6.12 -2.50 0.77
C VAL A 67 5.83 -1.62 -0.43
N ARG A 68 6.72 -0.69 -0.69
CA ARG A 68 6.59 0.23 -1.81
C ARG A 68 7.76 0.02 -2.76
N MET A 69 7.44 -0.14 -4.03
CA MET A 69 8.47 -0.24 -5.06
C MET A 69 8.86 1.17 -5.49
N MET A 70 10.12 1.49 -5.34
CA MET A 70 10.65 2.80 -5.71
C MET A 70 11.37 2.66 -7.03
N ARG A 71 10.96 3.45 -8.00
CA ARG A 71 11.64 3.42 -9.28
C ARG A 71 12.92 4.23 -9.19
N ARG A 72 13.98 3.63 -9.64
CA ARG A 72 15.27 4.28 -9.67
C ARG A 72 15.45 5.06 -10.96
N ARG A 73 16.04 6.21 -10.86
CA ARG A 73 16.29 7.02 -12.05
C ARG A 73 17.75 7.12 -12.37
#